data_e08f93a6a5f534f96fce4ea743f8aeef
#
_entry.id   e08f93a6a5f534f96fce4ea743f8aeef
#
_cell.length_a   1.000
_cell.length_b   1.000
_cell.length_c   1.000
_cell.angle_alpha   90.00
_cell.angle_beta   90.00
_cell.angle_gamma   90.00
#
_symmetry.space_group_name_H-M   'P 1'
#
loop_
_entity.id
_entity.type
_entity.pdbx_description
1 polymer ?
#
loop_
_entity_poly.entity_id
_entity_poly.type
_entity_poly.pdbx_seq_one_letter_code
_entity_poly.pdbx_strand_id
1 'polypeptide(L)'
;MSTGLIFASAGALLFAMGLAGVALLDHLLRRILAFNLMGSGAFLVLVGLAQRTGVADPVPQAMVLTGIVVAVEATALALALARRLFTLTGDYKLHDRLPRADEG
;
A
#
# COMPACT_ATOMS: atom_id res chain seq x y z
N MET A 1 27.74 1.09 -7.46
CA MET A 1 26.40 1.59 -7.11
C MET A 1 26.27 1.60 -5.60
N SER A 2 25.73 2.65 -5.04
CA SER A 2 25.58 2.74 -3.60
C SER A 2 24.45 1.84 -3.10
N THR A 3 24.57 1.41 -1.84
CA THR A 3 23.54 0.62 -1.20
C THR A 3 22.20 1.36 -1.20
N GLY A 4 22.24 2.68 -1.00
CA GLY A 4 21.03 3.49 -1.01
C GLY A 4 20.30 3.43 -2.34
N LEU A 5 21.03 3.45 -3.45
CA LEU A 5 20.42 3.35 -4.78
C LEU A 5 19.81 1.97 -5.03
N ILE A 6 20.44 0.92 -4.50
CA ILE A 6 19.90 -0.43 -4.61
C ILE A 6 18.55 -0.50 -3.90
N PHE A 7 18.48 0.01 -2.67
CA PHE A 7 17.22 0.02 -1.93
C PHE A 7 16.18 0.90 -2.59
N ALA A 8 16.58 2.06 -3.11
CA ALA A 8 15.65 2.94 -3.81
C ALA A 8 15.07 2.27 -5.06
N SER A 9 15.91 1.55 -5.81
CA SER A 9 15.46 0.83 -6.99
C SER A 9 14.49 -0.28 -6.63
N ALA A 10 14.80 -1.04 -5.59
CA ALA A 10 13.92 -2.09 -5.11
C ALA A 10 12.57 -1.50 -4.67
N GLY A 11 12.63 -0.35 -3.97
CA GLY A 11 11.42 0.33 -3.55
C GLY A 11 10.58 0.79 -4.71
N ALA A 12 11.20 1.30 -5.76
CA ALA A 12 10.48 1.72 -6.96
C ALA A 12 9.77 0.54 -7.63
N LEU A 13 10.42 -0.63 -7.68
CA LEU A 13 9.81 -1.83 -8.22
C LEU A 13 8.61 -2.27 -7.38
N LEU A 14 8.76 -2.26 -6.06
CA LEU A 14 7.66 -2.61 -5.16
C LEU A 14 6.50 -1.63 -5.31
N PHE A 15 6.81 -0.35 -5.43
CA PHE A 15 5.78 0.67 -5.65
C PHE A 15 5.02 0.40 -6.94
N ALA A 16 5.74 0.10 -8.03
CA ALA A 16 5.11 -0.18 -9.31
C ALA A 16 4.23 -1.43 -9.24
N MET A 17 4.70 -2.48 -8.56
CA MET A 17 3.91 -3.69 -8.38
C MET A 17 2.65 -3.42 -7.58
N GLY A 18 2.78 -2.64 -6.51
CA GLY A 18 1.63 -2.28 -5.69
C GLY A 18 0.63 -1.43 -6.45
N LEU A 19 1.12 -0.48 -7.24
CA LEU A 19 0.26 0.37 -8.05
C LEU A 19 -0.52 -0.46 -9.07
N ALA A 20 0.16 -1.42 -9.71
CA ALA A 20 -0.50 -2.31 -10.65
C ALA A 20 -1.58 -3.14 -9.94
N GLY A 21 -1.30 -3.62 -8.74
CA GLY A 21 -2.26 -4.39 -7.98
C GLY A 21 -3.49 -3.56 -7.61
N VAL A 22 -3.28 -2.32 -7.18
CA VAL A 22 -4.39 -1.44 -6.84
C VAL A 22 -5.27 -1.17 -8.07
N ALA A 23 -4.64 -1.00 -9.22
CA ALA A 23 -5.36 -0.68 -10.45
C ALA A 23 -6.08 -1.87 -11.05
N LEU A 24 -5.51 -3.08 -10.91
CA LEU A 24 -5.98 -4.23 -11.68
C LEU A 24 -6.79 -5.23 -10.87
N LEU A 25 -6.64 -5.27 -9.55
CA LEU A 25 -7.32 -6.26 -8.73
C LEU A 25 -8.70 -5.77 -8.33
N ASP A 26 -9.66 -6.67 -8.35
CA ASP A 26 -11.05 -6.38 -7.98
C ASP A 26 -11.34 -6.68 -6.52
N HIS A 27 -10.67 -7.69 -5.96
CA HIS A 27 -10.93 -8.14 -4.61
C HIS A 27 -10.41 -7.11 -3.62
N LEU A 28 -11.25 -6.68 -2.71
CA LEU A 28 -10.91 -5.58 -1.80
C LEU A 28 -9.70 -5.91 -0.93
N LEU A 29 -9.64 -7.11 -0.37
CA LEU A 29 -8.50 -7.51 0.46
C LEU A 29 -7.20 -7.49 -0.32
N ARG A 30 -7.23 -7.93 -1.58
CA ARG A 30 -6.03 -7.91 -2.42
C ARG A 30 -5.61 -6.48 -2.75
N ARG A 31 -6.57 -5.59 -2.95
CA ARG A 31 -6.25 -4.18 -3.18
C ARG A 31 -5.64 -3.54 -1.94
N ILE A 32 -6.09 -3.91 -0.75
CA ILE A 32 -5.48 -3.42 0.49
C ILE A 32 -4.04 -3.90 0.59
N LEU A 33 -3.78 -5.16 0.29
CA LEU A 33 -2.41 -5.68 0.28
C LEU A 33 -1.55 -4.98 -0.76
N ALA A 34 -2.10 -4.74 -1.95
CA ALA A 34 -1.38 -4.03 -3.01
C ALA A 34 -1.06 -2.60 -2.59
N PHE A 35 -1.99 -1.93 -1.93
CA PHE A 35 -1.76 -0.58 -1.42
C PHE A 35 -0.66 -0.58 -0.36
N ASN A 36 -0.63 -1.58 0.52
CA ASN A 36 0.44 -1.72 1.50
C ASN A 36 1.79 -1.94 0.85
N LEU A 37 1.82 -2.78 -0.18
CA LEU A 37 3.04 -3.01 -0.93
C LEU A 37 3.54 -1.72 -1.58
N MET A 38 2.63 -0.93 -2.14
CA MET A 38 2.96 0.36 -2.71
C MET A 38 3.56 1.30 -1.67
N GLY A 39 2.95 1.35 -0.48
CA GLY A 39 3.45 2.17 0.61
C GLY A 39 4.83 1.73 1.08
N SER A 40 5.05 0.43 1.20
CA SER A 40 6.35 -0.11 1.57
C SER A 40 7.41 0.27 0.55
N GLY A 41 7.07 0.22 -0.73
CA GLY A 41 7.98 0.65 -1.79
C GLY A 41 8.35 2.12 -1.66
N ALA A 42 7.37 2.98 -1.40
CA ALA A 42 7.60 4.40 -1.22
C ALA A 42 8.53 4.67 -0.03
N PHE A 43 8.30 3.96 1.08
CA PHE A 43 9.16 4.10 2.26
C PHE A 43 10.58 3.66 1.96
N LEU A 44 10.74 2.58 1.23
CA LEU A 44 12.05 2.07 0.86
C LEU A 44 12.79 3.05 -0.03
N VAL A 45 12.10 3.71 -0.95
CA VAL A 45 12.70 4.75 -1.79
C VAL A 45 13.18 5.92 -0.91
N LEU A 46 12.34 6.36 0.02
CA LEU A 46 12.70 7.47 0.90
C LEU A 46 13.95 7.14 1.72
N VAL A 47 13.97 5.97 2.34
CA VAL A 47 15.11 5.58 3.17
C VAL A 47 16.35 5.38 2.33
N GLY A 48 16.20 4.77 1.15
CA GLY A 48 17.33 4.55 0.26
C GLY A 48 17.96 5.85 -0.21
N LEU A 49 17.13 6.81 -0.61
CA LEU A 49 17.63 8.11 -1.07
C LEU A 49 18.23 8.91 0.07
N ALA A 50 17.73 8.74 1.30
CA ALA A 50 18.24 9.45 2.45
C ALA A 50 19.70 9.06 2.79
N GLN A 51 20.17 7.93 2.30
CA GLN A 51 21.50 7.44 2.61
C GLN A 51 22.49 7.59 1.46
N ARG A 52 22.15 8.40 0.47
CA ARG A 52 22.98 8.53 -0.73
C ARG A 52 24.35 9.10 -0.45
N THR A 53 24.47 9.93 0.58
CA THR A 53 25.73 10.59 0.93
C THR A 53 26.56 9.82 1.96
N GLY A 54 26.11 8.62 2.35
CA GLY A 54 26.78 7.84 3.39
C GLY A 54 26.37 8.21 4.80
N VAL A 55 25.61 9.29 4.96
CA VAL A 55 25.08 9.71 6.25
C VAL A 55 23.56 9.68 6.16
N ALA A 56 22.93 8.99 7.09
CA ALA A 56 21.47 8.89 7.09
C ALA A 56 20.85 10.24 7.45
N ASP A 57 19.95 10.73 6.60
CA ASP A 57 19.21 11.95 6.86
C ASP A 57 18.09 11.62 7.86
N PRO A 58 18.03 12.28 9.02
CA PRO A 58 17.00 11.97 10.01
C PRO A 58 15.59 12.39 9.60
N VAL A 59 15.44 13.34 8.68
CA VAL A 59 14.09 13.80 8.30
C VAL A 59 13.33 12.74 7.53
N PRO A 60 13.84 12.15 6.44
CA PRO A 60 13.14 11.07 5.77
C PRO A 60 12.91 9.85 6.67
N GLN A 61 13.85 9.56 7.57
CA GLN A 61 13.68 8.45 8.50
C GLN A 61 12.50 8.69 9.43
N ALA A 62 12.37 9.91 9.96
CA ALA A 62 11.25 10.25 10.82
C ALA A 62 9.93 10.19 10.06
N MET A 63 9.94 10.64 8.80
CA MET A 63 8.74 10.57 7.96
C MET A 63 8.29 9.14 7.74
N VAL A 64 9.24 8.23 7.52
CA VAL A 64 8.93 6.82 7.32
C VAL A 64 8.36 6.21 8.60
N LEU A 65 8.94 6.51 9.75
CA LEU A 65 8.41 6.00 11.02
C LEU A 65 6.97 6.45 11.26
N THR A 66 6.70 7.73 11.01
CA THR A 66 5.34 8.25 11.11
C THR A 66 4.42 7.55 10.11
N GLY A 67 4.90 7.38 8.89
CA GLY A 67 4.13 6.72 7.84
C GLY A 67 3.81 5.27 8.16
N ILE A 68 4.74 4.55 8.80
CA ILE A 68 4.50 3.17 9.21
C ILE A 68 3.35 3.10 10.20
N VAL A 69 3.34 3.98 11.19
CA VAL A 69 2.26 4.00 12.17
C VAL A 69 0.92 4.30 11.49
N VAL A 70 0.90 5.31 10.62
CA VAL A 70 -0.31 5.67 9.89
C VAL A 70 -0.76 4.50 8.99
N ALA A 71 0.19 3.83 8.35
CA ALA A 71 -0.14 2.71 7.47
C ALA A 71 -0.79 1.56 8.24
N VAL A 72 -0.29 1.27 9.44
CA VAL A 72 -0.88 0.22 10.27
C VAL A 72 -2.31 0.59 10.66
N GLU A 73 -2.51 1.83 11.09
CA GLU A 73 -3.84 2.27 11.48
C GLU A 73 -4.80 2.31 10.30
N ALA A 74 -4.35 2.83 9.16
CA ALA A 74 -5.17 2.89 7.96
C ALA A 74 -5.52 1.50 7.46
N THR A 75 -4.58 0.55 7.52
CA THR A 75 -4.83 -0.83 7.12
C THR A 75 -5.85 -1.48 8.04
N ALA A 76 -5.71 -1.27 9.35
CA ALA A 76 -6.67 -1.79 10.31
C ALA A 76 -8.07 -1.26 10.03
N LEU A 77 -8.19 0.04 9.76
CA LEU A 77 -9.47 0.63 9.42
C LEU A 77 -10.02 0.06 8.12
N ALA A 78 -9.16 -0.06 7.12
CA ALA A 78 -9.57 -0.61 5.82
C ALA A 78 -10.06 -2.05 5.96
N LEU A 79 -9.38 -2.85 6.77
CA LEU A 79 -9.79 -4.23 7.00
C LEU A 79 -11.12 -4.29 7.76
N ALA A 80 -11.31 -3.39 8.72
CA ALA A 80 -12.58 -3.32 9.43
C ALA A 80 -13.72 -2.96 8.50
N LEU A 81 -13.49 -2.00 7.59
CA LEU A 81 -14.50 -1.63 6.60
C LEU A 81 -14.75 -2.75 5.61
N ALA A 82 -13.70 -3.46 5.19
CA ALA A 82 -13.83 -4.59 4.29
C ALA A 82 -14.66 -5.70 4.93
N ARG A 83 -14.42 -5.96 6.21
CA ARG A 83 -15.17 -6.96 6.95
C ARG A 83 -16.64 -6.57 7.03
N ARG A 84 -16.91 -5.30 7.29
CA ARG A 84 -18.26 -4.82 7.34
C ARG A 84 -18.94 -4.92 5.97
N LEU A 85 -18.21 -4.59 4.93
CA LEU A 85 -18.71 -4.73 3.56
C LEU A 85 -19.12 -6.18 3.30
N PHE A 86 -18.25 -7.13 3.67
CA PHE A 86 -18.54 -8.54 3.49
C PHE A 86 -19.78 -8.95 4.28
N THR A 87 -19.94 -8.44 5.50
CA THR A 87 -21.10 -8.74 6.33
C THR A 87 -22.40 -8.24 5.68
N LEU A 88 -22.33 -7.08 5.02
CA LEU A 88 -23.52 -6.47 4.44
C LEU A 88 -23.83 -7.02 3.05
N THR A 89 -22.83 -7.37 2.26
CA THR A 89 -23.02 -7.77 0.86
C THR A 89 -22.64 -9.21 0.57
N GLY A 90 -21.89 -9.86 1.46
CA GLY A 90 -21.41 -11.22 1.23
C GLY A 90 -20.26 -11.30 0.23
N ASP A 91 -19.67 -10.18 -0.17
CA ASP A 91 -18.65 -10.17 -1.19
C ASP A 91 -17.64 -9.06 -0.95
N TYR A 92 -16.38 -9.33 -1.29
CA TYR A 92 -15.31 -8.33 -1.25
C TYR A 92 -15.03 -7.68 -2.60
N LYS A 93 -15.74 -8.05 -3.64
CA LYS A 93 -15.52 -7.49 -4.97
C LYS A 93 -16.20 -6.13 -5.09
N LEU A 94 -15.45 -5.16 -5.56
CA LEU A 94 -15.92 -3.78 -5.60
C LEU A 94 -16.87 -3.51 -6.76
N HIS A 95 -16.60 -4.09 -7.92
CA HIS A 95 -17.39 -3.77 -9.11
C HIS A 95 -18.72 -4.48 -9.18
N ASP A 96 -18.93 -5.51 -8.35
CA ASP A 96 -20.19 -6.24 -8.31
C ASP A 96 -21.14 -5.71 -7.26
N ARG A 97 -20.86 -4.57 -6.72
CA ARG A 97 -21.58 -4.05 -5.60
C ARG A 97 -22.85 -3.35 -5.95
N LEU A 98 -22.92 -2.82 -7.16
CA LEU A 98 -24.10 -2.11 -7.60
C LEU A 98 -25.26 -3.08 -7.79
N PRO A 99 -26.42 -2.79 -7.21
CA PRO A 99 -27.56 -3.68 -7.41
C PRO A 99 -27.95 -3.70 -8.87
N ARG A 100 -28.22 -4.88 -9.37
CA ARG A 100 -28.74 -5.03 -10.72
C ARG A 100 -30.23 -5.34 -10.66
N ALA A 101 -30.93 -4.95 -11.70
CA ALA A 101 -32.37 -5.13 -11.73
C ALA A 101 -32.77 -6.61 -11.62
N ASP A 102 -31.93 -7.50 -12.13
CA ASP A 102 -32.18 -8.92 -12.11
C ASP A 102 -31.84 -9.59 -10.78
N GLU A 103 -31.23 -8.85 -9.87
CA GLU A 103 -30.89 -9.39 -8.55
C GLU A 103 -31.93 -9.06 -7.50
N GLY A 104 -32.88 -8.30 -7.88
CA GLY A 104 -33.91 -7.79 -6.96
C GLY A 104 -34.71 -8.80 -6.23
#